data_3608e077735b4669773233c19f0cdec9
#
_entry.id   3608e077735b4669773233c19f0cdec9
#
_cell.length_a   1.000
_cell.length_b   1.000
_cell.length_c   1.000
_cell.angle_alpha   90.00
_cell.angle_beta   90.00
_cell.angle_gamma   90.00
#
_symmetry.space_group_name_H-M   'P 1'
#
loop_
_entity.id
_entity.type
_entity.pdbx_description
1 polymer ?
#
loop_
_entity_poly.entity_id
_entity_poly.type
_entity_poly.pdbx_seq_one_letter_code
_entity_poly.pdbx_strand_id
1 'polypeptide(L)'
;MTSLVVALCTTGASAQAAPQPLVADSGIAAAAVQLPPVPAVLDYQLGAAYTPPAGVTLVTRDSTATPAPGIYNICYVNGFQTQPEEHDLWLNQRKDLLVTGSNGKPIIDPEWPDEFILDTSTAAKRTRLAAIADEAITRCSQRGFKGLEIDNLDSYSRSKGKLTVDHNLAYAKLLQQRAHALGLAIGQKNSAEVSRRARNEVGFDFAFAEECFAYEECGDYSDVYGALVMDVEYTDNLPKGPFSTVCRSSDRPATTTLRDRQLVGPNNGAYRYDHC
;
A
#
# COMPACT_ATOMS: atom_id res chain seq x y z
N MET A 1 -32.39 -91.04 -4.87
CA MET A 1 -33.14 -89.77 -4.67
C MET A 1 -32.10 -88.66 -4.75
N THR A 2 -31.98 -88.03 -5.94
CA THR A 2 -30.92 -87.02 -6.22
C THR A 2 -31.60 -85.70 -6.41
N SER A 3 -31.39 -84.75 -5.49
CA SER A 3 -31.92 -83.40 -5.57
C SER A 3 -30.98 -82.50 -6.36
N LEU A 4 -31.52 -81.88 -7.40
CA LEU A 4 -30.89 -80.94 -8.26
C LEU A 4 -31.09 -79.49 -7.65
N VAL A 5 -29.97 -78.79 -7.36
CA VAL A 5 -30.01 -77.42 -6.90
C VAL A 5 -29.75 -76.53 -8.14
N VAL A 6 -30.71 -75.70 -8.53
CA VAL A 6 -30.57 -74.71 -9.60
C VAL A 6 -30.10 -73.39 -8.96
N ALA A 7 -28.91 -72.93 -9.36
CA ALA A 7 -28.41 -71.64 -8.98
C ALA A 7 -28.89 -70.55 -9.96
N LEU A 8 -29.67 -69.56 -9.50
CA LEU A 8 -30.03 -68.37 -10.27
C LEU A 8 -28.86 -67.33 -10.17
N CYS A 9 -28.22 -67.04 -11.32
CA CYS A 9 -27.34 -65.91 -11.44
C CYS A 9 -28.15 -64.64 -11.74
N THR A 10 -28.19 -63.71 -10.79
CA THR A 10 -28.71 -62.34 -11.01
C THR A 10 -27.57 -61.41 -11.50
N THR A 11 -27.63 -60.99 -12.76
CA THR A 11 -26.76 -59.98 -13.31
C THR A 11 -27.20 -58.59 -12.84
N GLY A 12 -26.49 -58.02 -11.88
CA GLY A 12 -26.66 -56.65 -11.45
C GLY A 12 -26.09 -55.66 -12.48
N ALA A 13 -26.93 -54.91 -13.17
CA ALA A 13 -26.50 -53.81 -14.02
C ALA A 13 -26.07 -52.63 -13.15
N SER A 14 -24.79 -52.31 -13.15
CA SER A 14 -24.26 -51.07 -12.52
C SER A 14 -24.65 -49.87 -13.40
N ALA A 15 -25.58 -49.02 -12.91
CA ALA A 15 -25.88 -47.73 -13.54
C ALA A 15 -24.69 -46.80 -13.30
N GLN A 16 -23.97 -46.43 -14.36
CA GLN A 16 -22.98 -45.35 -14.34
C GLN A 16 -23.70 -44.00 -14.22
N ALA A 17 -23.44 -43.29 -13.14
CA ALA A 17 -23.92 -41.94 -12.98
C ALA A 17 -23.26 -41.01 -14.02
N ALA A 18 -24.05 -40.26 -14.76
CA ALA A 18 -23.55 -39.26 -15.71
C ALA A 18 -22.73 -38.18 -14.95
N PRO A 19 -21.65 -37.67 -15.54
CA PRO A 19 -20.88 -36.59 -14.93
C PRO A 19 -21.77 -35.35 -14.80
N GLN A 20 -21.84 -34.81 -13.59
CA GLN A 20 -22.51 -33.53 -13.34
C GLN A 20 -21.72 -32.42 -14.03
N PRO A 21 -22.40 -31.42 -14.67
CA PRO A 21 -21.71 -30.27 -15.21
C PRO A 21 -21.01 -29.52 -14.08
N LEU A 22 -19.73 -29.20 -14.27
CA LEU A 22 -18.98 -28.30 -13.41
C LEU A 22 -19.74 -26.98 -13.36
N VAL A 23 -20.20 -26.61 -12.16
CA VAL A 23 -20.77 -25.28 -11.90
C VAL A 23 -19.66 -24.30 -12.26
N ALA A 24 -19.89 -23.47 -13.28
CA ALA A 24 -18.98 -22.39 -13.63
C ALA A 24 -18.74 -21.56 -12.36
N ASP A 25 -17.48 -21.43 -11.99
CA ASP A 25 -17.03 -20.52 -10.96
C ASP A 25 -17.60 -19.14 -11.32
N SER A 26 -18.55 -18.66 -10.53
CA SER A 26 -19.09 -17.32 -10.67
C SER A 26 -17.96 -16.37 -10.27
N GLY A 27 -17.08 -16.07 -11.22
CA GLY A 27 -16.02 -15.11 -11.06
C GLY A 27 -16.64 -13.83 -10.51
N ILE A 28 -16.36 -13.55 -9.24
CA ILE A 28 -16.66 -12.25 -8.65
C ILE A 28 -15.88 -11.27 -9.52
N ALA A 29 -16.59 -10.50 -10.35
CA ALA A 29 -15.95 -9.43 -11.11
C ALA A 29 -15.20 -8.55 -10.11
N ALA A 30 -13.88 -8.39 -10.31
CA ALA A 30 -13.10 -7.50 -9.46
C ALA A 30 -13.82 -6.15 -9.40
N ALA A 31 -14.02 -5.63 -8.21
CA ALA A 31 -14.65 -4.33 -8.04
C ALA A 31 -13.85 -3.28 -8.82
N ALA A 32 -14.54 -2.43 -9.58
CA ALA A 32 -13.86 -1.39 -10.35
C ALA A 32 -13.07 -0.48 -9.41
N VAL A 33 -11.77 -0.35 -9.67
CA VAL A 33 -10.89 0.53 -8.91
C VAL A 33 -11.28 1.98 -9.17
N GLN A 34 -11.55 2.73 -8.11
CA GLN A 34 -11.83 4.16 -8.17
C GLN A 34 -10.53 4.94 -7.93
N LEU A 35 -10.05 5.65 -8.95
CA LEU A 35 -8.85 6.48 -8.83
C LEU A 35 -9.10 7.74 -7.99
N PRO A 36 -8.04 8.31 -7.37
CA PRO A 36 -8.15 9.60 -6.70
C PRO A 36 -8.63 10.71 -7.64
N PRO A 37 -9.43 11.69 -7.16
CA PRO A 37 -9.76 12.86 -7.96
C PRO A 37 -8.48 13.68 -8.25
N VAL A 38 -8.39 14.25 -9.44
CA VAL A 38 -7.28 15.14 -9.82
C VAL A 38 -7.79 16.33 -10.64
N PRO A 39 -7.39 17.57 -10.29
CA PRO A 39 -6.65 17.93 -9.08
C PRO A 39 -7.48 17.68 -7.82
N ALA A 40 -6.80 17.47 -6.70
CA ALA A 40 -7.44 17.33 -5.40
C ALA A 40 -6.90 18.38 -4.41
N VAL A 41 -7.70 18.72 -3.41
CA VAL A 41 -7.23 19.40 -2.21
C VAL A 41 -6.98 18.31 -1.17
N LEU A 42 -5.70 18.02 -0.92
CA LEU A 42 -5.24 16.95 -0.06
C LEU A 42 -5.03 17.44 1.37
N ASP A 43 -5.48 16.67 2.36
CA ASP A 43 -5.03 16.79 3.75
C ASP A 43 -4.39 15.46 4.22
N TYR A 44 -3.15 15.52 4.68
CA TYR A 44 -2.36 14.36 5.10
C TYR A 44 -2.39 14.23 6.62
N GLN A 45 -3.09 13.21 7.15
CA GLN A 45 -3.49 13.10 8.56
C GLN A 45 -2.96 11.82 9.23
N LEU A 46 -1.65 11.53 9.17
CA LEU A 46 -1.11 10.31 9.78
C LEU A 46 -0.91 10.45 11.29
N GLY A 47 -0.49 11.61 11.79
CA GLY A 47 -0.28 11.83 13.21
C GLY A 47 -1.57 11.94 14.03
N ALA A 48 -2.69 12.32 13.41
CA ALA A 48 -4.01 12.37 14.03
C ALA A 48 -5.12 12.48 12.98
N ALA A 49 -6.21 11.75 13.17
CA ALA A 49 -7.43 11.93 12.37
C ALA A 49 -8.30 13.03 12.96
N TYR A 50 -8.68 14.01 12.14
CA TYR A 50 -9.55 15.13 12.51
C TYR A 50 -10.48 15.48 11.35
N THR A 51 -11.48 16.34 11.60
CA THR A 51 -12.35 16.87 10.53
C THR A 51 -11.51 17.68 9.55
N PRO A 52 -11.41 17.27 8.27
CA PRO A 52 -10.62 18.01 7.29
C PRO A 52 -11.12 19.47 7.14
N PRO A 53 -10.24 20.41 6.84
CA PRO A 53 -10.63 21.79 6.51
C PRO A 53 -11.65 21.84 5.36
N ALA A 54 -12.43 22.93 5.31
CA ALA A 54 -13.38 23.14 4.21
C ALA A 54 -12.65 23.18 2.86
N GLY A 55 -13.22 22.52 1.84
CA GLY A 55 -12.63 22.43 0.50
C GLY A 55 -11.74 21.22 0.27
N VAL A 56 -11.32 20.48 1.31
CA VAL A 56 -10.57 19.24 1.17
C VAL A 56 -11.44 18.18 0.45
N THR A 57 -10.89 17.58 -0.58
CA THR A 57 -11.56 16.56 -1.42
C THR A 57 -10.91 15.18 -1.32
N LEU A 58 -9.70 15.10 -0.74
CA LEU A 58 -8.93 13.90 -0.54
C LEU A 58 -8.22 13.94 0.82
N VAL A 59 -8.26 12.83 1.56
CA VAL A 59 -7.53 12.70 2.82
C VAL A 59 -6.79 11.37 2.86
N THR A 60 -5.57 11.38 3.40
CA THR A 60 -4.85 10.16 3.75
C THR A 60 -4.84 9.99 5.26
N ARG A 61 -5.16 8.79 5.74
CA ARG A 61 -5.16 8.40 7.16
C ARG A 61 -4.55 7.04 7.36
N ASP A 62 -4.03 6.82 8.56
CA ASP A 62 -3.58 5.50 9.00
C ASP A 62 -4.69 4.44 8.88
N SER A 63 -4.30 3.20 8.62
CA SER A 63 -5.20 2.04 8.46
C SER A 63 -6.10 1.76 9.66
N THR A 64 -5.74 2.24 10.84
CA THR A 64 -6.53 2.12 12.06
C THR A 64 -7.57 3.23 12.22
N ALA A 65 -7.43 4.34 11.49
CA ALA A 65 -8.34 5.47 11.56
C ALA A 65 -9.67 5.24 10.82
N THR A 66 -10.67 6.08 11.11
CA THR A 66 -11.94 6.11 10.39
C THR A 66 -11.83 7.02 9.17
N PRO A 67 -12.30 6.61 7.97
CA PRO A 67 -12.36 7.47 6.80
C PRO A 67 -13.18 8.74 7.05
N ALA A 68 -12.78 9.86 6.45
CA ALA A 68 -13.57 11.08 6.46
C ALA A 68 -14.79 10.93 5.54
N PRO A 69 -16.00 11.29 5.99
CA PRO A 69 -17.21 11.10 5.19
C PRO A 69 -17.27 12.05 3.98
N GLY A 70 -17.81 11.56 2.87
CA GLY A 70 -18.15 12.38 1.70
C GLY A 70 -16.99 12.79 0.80
N ILE A 71 -15.76 12.39 1.08
CA ILE A 71 -14.56 12.69 0.29
C ILE A 71 -13.77 11.42 -0.02
N TYR A 72 -12.80 11.50 -0.93
CA TYR A 72 -11.92 10.37 -1.24
C TYR A 72 -10.93 10.11 -0.09
N ASN A 73 -10.79 8.84 0.31
CA ASN A 73 -9.91 8.46 1.40
C ASN A 73 -8.84 7.47 0.92
N ILE A 74 -7.58 7.80 1.17
CA ILE A 74 -6.43 6.93 1.01
C ILE A 74 -6.06 6.36 2.38
N CYS A 75 -5.84 5.05 2.43
CA CYS A 75 -5.42 4.32 3.62
C CYS A 75 -3.90 4.18 3.60
N TYR A 76 -3.23 4.70 4.59
CA TYR A 76 -1.79 4.48 4.79
C TYR A 76 -1.53 3.11 5.42
N VAL A 77 -0.59 2.38 4.85
CA VAL A 77 -0.07 1.10 5.36
C VAL A 77 1.44 1.10 5.25
N ASN A 78 2.15 0.89 6.35
CA ASN A 78 3.59 0.63 6.30
C ASN A 78 3.80 -0.77 5.71
N GLY A 79 4.15 -0.83 4.42
CA GLY A 79 4.20 -2.08 3.69
C GLY A 79 5.56 -2.78 3.74
N PHE A 80 6.65 -2.05 3.95
CA PHE A 80 8.01 -2.55 3.81
C PHE A 80 8.85 -2.46 5.09
N GLN A 81 8.26 -1.89 6.14
CA GLN A 81 8.84 -1.83 7.49
C GLN A 81 7.78 -2.24 8.51
N THR A 82 8.21 -2.45 9.76
CA THR A 82 7.29 -2.77 10.86
C THR A 82 6.73 -1.50 11.47
N GLN A 83 5.57 -1.59 12.11
CA GLN A 83 5.06 -0.52 12.95
C GLN A 83 5.73 -0.57 14.34
N PRO A 84 6.01 0.59 14.98
CA PRO A 84 6.60 0.64 16.31
C PRO A 84 5.84 -0.18 17.37
N GLU A 85 4.51 -0.15 17.33
CA GLU A 85 3.64 -0.86 18.28
C GLU A 85 3.72 -2.38 18.14
N GLU A 86 4.19 -2.88 16.99
CA GLU A 86 4.34 -4.31 16.70
C GLU A 86 5.76 -4.84 16.96
N HIS A 87 6.67 -4.02 17.47
CA HIS A 87 8.09 -4.35 17.65
C HIS A 87 8.31 -5.73 18.30
N ASP A 88 7.67 -5.99 19.44
CA ASP A 88 7.82 -7.26 20.16
C ASP A 88 7.19 -8.44 19.42
N LEU A 89 6.10 -8.23 18.71
CA LEU A 89 5.47 -9.24 17.88
C LEU A 89 6.43 -9.72 16.79
N TRP A 90 7.08 -8.80 16.11
CA TRP A 90 8.02 -9.13 15.04
C TRP A 90 9.27 -9.84 15.59
N LEU A 91 9.86 -9.38 16.68
CA LEU A 91 11.03 -10.01 17.27
C LEU A 91 10.77 -11.42 17.79
N ASN A 92 9.59 -11.67 18.36
CA ASN A 92 9.28 -12.94 19.00
C ASN A 92 8.63 -13.97 18.08
N GLN A 93 7.86 -13.53 17.05
CA GLN A 93 7.05 -14.43 16.24
C GLN A 93 7.34 -14.38 14.74
N ARG A 94 8.00 -13.30 14.23
CA ARG A 94 8.20 -13.05 12.81
C ARG A 94 9.64 -12.65 12.47
N LYS A 95 10.60 -12.92 13.37
CA LYS A 95 11.99 -12.47 13.24
C LYS A 95 12.66 -12.95 11.95
N ASP A 96 12.28 -14.10 11.44
CA ASP A 96 12.78 -14.65 10.19
C ASP A 96 12.32 -13.89 8.93
N LEU A 97 11.34 -12.98 9.08
CA LEU A 97 10.86 -12.07 8.03
C LEU A 97 11.51 -10.68 8.10
N LEU A 98 12.46 -10.46 9.01
CA LEU A 98 13.21 -9.21 9.14
C LEU A 98 14.56 -9.33 8.45
N VAL A 99 15.01 -8.24 7.79
CA VAL A 99 16.36 -8.18 7.23
C VAL A 99 17.37 -8.23 8.37
N THR A 100 18.28 -9.18 8.30
CA THR A 100 19.28 -9.41 9.34
C THR A 100 20.66 -8.90 8.88
N GLY A 101 21.28 -8.06 9.70
CA GLY A 101 22.63 -7.56 9.52
C GLY A 101 23.71 -8.62 9.77
N SER A 102 24.96 -8.29 9.47
CA SER A 102 26.12 -9.18 9.71
C SER A 102 26.35 -9.54 11.18
N ASN A 103 25.80 -8.75 12.09
CA ASN A 103 25.85 -8.97 13.54
C ASN A 103 24.72 -9.89 14.06
N GLY A 104 23.91 -10.47 13.17
CA GLY A 104 22.77 -11.34 13.51
C GLY A 104 21.55 -10.60 14.10
N LYS A 105 21.56 -9.26 14.10
CA LYS A 105 20.41 -8.45 14.56
C LYS A 105 19.59 -7.93 13.38
N PRO A 106 18.27 -7.71 13.55
CA PRO A 106 17.48 -7.02 12.54
C PRO A 106 18.05 -5.66 12.19
N ILE A 107 17.92 -5.27 10.93
CA ILE A 107 18.28 -3.91 10.48
C ILE A 107 17.12 -2.99 10.81
N ILE A 108 17.46 -1.89 11.45
CA ILE A 108 16.55 -0.81 11.84
C ILE A 108 16.70 0.33 10.83
N ASP A 109 15.62 1.02 10.53
CA ASP A 109 15.67 2.25 9.76
C ASP A 109 16.41 3.33 10.58
N PRO A 110 17.42 4.01 10.02
CA PRO A 110 18.20 5.02 10.77
C PRO A 110 17.38 6.27 11.12
N GLU A 111 16.33 6.59 10.38
CA GLU A 111 15.47 7.74 10.63
C GLU A 111 14.27 7.39 11.52
N TRP A 112 13.88 6.09 11.51
CA TRP A 112 12.78 5.55 12.31
C TRP A 112 13.30 4.38 13.18
N PRO A 113 13.98 4.66 14.30
CA PRO A 113 14.73 3.65 15.05
C PRO A 113 13.90 2.55 15.71
N ASP A 114 12.59 2.69 15.72
CA ASP A 114 11.65 1.68 16.22
C ASP A 114 11.08 0.79 15.08
N GLU A 115 11.53 0.99 13.84
CA GLU A 115 11.04 0.25 12.67
C GLU A 115 12.10 -0.68 12.09
N PHE A 116 11.75 -1.95 11.90
CA PHE A 116 12.60 -2.94 11.25
C PHE A 116 12.28 -3.04 9.76
N ILE A 117 13.28 -3.28 8.94
CA ILE A 117 13.12 -3.52 7.49
C ILE A 117 12.64 -4.95 7.26
N LEU A 118 11.55 -5.11 6.49
CA LEU A 118 10.99 -6.41 6.11
C LEU A 118 11.83 -7.08 5.03
N ASP A 119 12.06 -8.39 5.16
CA ASP A 119 12.90 -9.16 4.23
C ASP A 119 12.09 -9.67 3.03
N THR A 120 12.15 -8.91 1.95
CA THR A 120 11.51 -9.23 0.67
C THR A 120 12.39 -10.09 -0.26
N SER A 121 13.55 -10.57 0.20
CA SER A 121 14.58 -11.18 -0.65
C SER A 121 14.14 -12.46 -1.36
N THR A 122 13.23 -13.26 -0.77
CA THR A 122 12.78 -14.52 -1.35
C THR A 122 11.28 -14.55 -1.62
N ALA A 123 10.86 -15.33 -2.62
CA ALA A 123 9.44 -15.51 -2.93
C ALA A 123 8.62 -16.03 -1.72
N ALA A 124 9.17 -16.96 -0.96
CA ALA A 124 8.52 -17.53 0.23
C ALA A 124 8.29 -16.45 1.31
N LYS A 125 9.28 -15.57 1.56
CA LYS A 125 9.12 -14.46 2.51
C LYS A 125 8.11 -13.44 2.00
N ARG A 126 8.17 -13.04 0.73
CA ARG A 126 7.19 -12.14 0.12
C ARG A 126 5.76 -12.64 0.25
N THR A 127 5.52 -13.94 0.01
CA THR A 127 4.19 -14.54 0.19
C THR A 127 3.70 -14.44 1.64
N ARG A 128 4.57 -14.71 2.61
CA ARG A 128 4.21 -14.61 4.04
C ARG A 128 3.98 -13.15 4.45
N LEU A 129 4.82 -12.22 4.00
CA LEU A 129 4.64 -10.79 4.25
C LEU A 129 3.35 -10.27 3.63
N ALA A 130 3.02 -10.68 2.40
CA ALA A 130 1.76 -10.31 1.75
C ALA A 130 0.53 -10.82 2.53
N ALA A 131 0.60 -12.02 3.09
CA ALA A 131 -0.47 -12.54 3.94
C ALA A 131 -0.63 -11.74 5.25
N ILE A 132 0.45 -11.21 5.81
CA ILE A 132 0.41 -10.33 6.99
C ILE A 132 -0.18 -8.96 6.60
N ALA A 133 0.30 -8.36 5.51
CA ALA A 133 -0.20 -7.07 5.04
C ALA A 133 -1.68 -7.11 4.62
N ASP A 134 -2.19 -8.29 4.21
CA ASP A 134 -3.59 -8.48 3.84
C ASP A 134 -4.56 -8.11 4.97
N GLU A 135 -4.19 -8.25 6.22
CA GLU A 135 -5.02 -7.85 7.36
C GLU A 135 -5.30 -6.34 7.34
N ALA A 136 -4.26 -5.52 7.11
CA ALA A 136 -4.39 -4.07 7.01
C ALA A 136 -5.14 -3.66 5.73
N ILE A 137 -4.78 -4.24 4.57
CA ILE A 137 -5.42 -3.94 3.28
C ILE A 137 -6.92 -4.28 3.31
N THR A 138 -7.27 -5.45 3.86
CA THR A 138 -8.67 -5.86 4.03
C THR A 138 -9.42 -4.91 4.97
N ARG A 139 -8.81 -4.50 6.08
CA ARG A 139 -9.38 -3.52 7.01
C ARG A 139 -9.66 -2.19 6.32
N CYS A 140 -8.73 -1.68 5.49
CA CYS A 140 -8.92 -0.46 4.71
C CYS A 140 -10.15 -0.56 3.80
N SER A 141 -10.26 -1.66 3.03
CA SER A 141 -11.41 -1.89 2.14
C SER A 141 -12.74 -1.96 2.93
N GLN A 142 -12.78 -2.73 4.00
CA GLN A 142 -13.98 -2.90 4.84
C GLN A 142 -14.43 -1.60 5.52
N ARG A 143 -13.50 -0.70 5.83
CA ARG A 143 -13.81 0.62 6.39
C ARG A 143 -14.27 1.63 5.34
N GLY A 144 -14.14 1.33 4.06
CA GLY A 144 -14.62 2.18 2.97
C GLY A 144 -13.59 3.13 2.38
N PHE A 145 -12.30 2.96 2.69
CA PHE A 145 -11.22 3.61 1.94
C PHE A 145 -11.31 3.23 0.46
N LYS A 146 -10.79 4.07 -0.41
CA LYS A 146 -10.79 3.88 -1.86
C LYS A 146 -9.41 3.72 -2.47
N GLY A 147 -8.39 4.22 -1.79
CA GLY A 147 -6.99 4.07 -2.17
C GLY A 147 -6.14 3.53 -1.03
N LEU A 148 -4.98 2.99 -1.39
CA LEU A 148 -3.90 2.60 -0.48
C LEU A 148 -2.65 3.39 -0.82
N GLU A 149 -1.96 3.87 0.18
CA GLU A 149 -0.59 4.34 0.15
C GLU A 149 0.26 3.30 0.86
N ILE A 150 1.19 2.66 0.13
CA ILE A 150 2.06 1.62 0.67
C ILE A 150 3.45 2.21 0.88
N ASP A 151 3.79 2.47 2.14
CA ASP A 151 5.00 3.18 2.51
C ASP A 151 6.24 2.30 2.53
N ASN A 152 7.41 2.96 2.46
CA ASN A 152 8.76 2.40 2.54
C ASN A 152 9.14 1.47 1.37
N LEU A 153 8.60 1.74 0.15
CA LEU A 153 9.00 1.01 -1.07
C LEU A 153 10.52 1.01 -1.27
N ASP A 154 11.20 2.07 -0.88
CA ASP A 154 12.64 2.30 -0.98
C ASP A 154 13.48 1.65 0.14
N SER A 155 12.88 0.82 1.01
CA SER A 155 13.59 0.15 2.11
C SER A 155 14.81 -0.67 1.67
N TYR A 156 14.88 -1.04 0.37
CA TYR A 156 16.07 -1.67 -0.21
C TYR A 156 17.32 -0.79 -0.07
N SER A 157 17.19 0.53 -0.17
CA SER A 157 18.31 1.48 -0.06
C SER A 157 18.92 1.48 1.35
N ARG A 158 18.08 1.24 2.37
CA ARG A 158 18.45 1.20 3.79
C ARG A 158 18.82 -0.20 4.29
N SER A 159 18.68 -1.23 3.46
CA SER A 159 18.91 -2.64 3.79
C SER A 159 20.37 -3.05 3.90
N LYS A 160 21.33 -2.14 3.76
CA LYS A 160 22.78 -2.42 3.71
C LYS A 160 23.13 -3.44 2.62
N GLY A 161 22.50 -3.34 1.45
CA GLY A 161 22.72 -4.20 0.30
C GLY A 161 22.11 -5.61 0.41
N LYS A 162 21.25 -5.85 1.39
CA LYS A 162 20.55 -7.14 1.54
C LYS A 162 19.34 -7.29 0.62
N LEU A 163 18.72 -6.18 0.29
CA LEU A 163 17.59 -6.12 -0.63
C LEU A 163 17.98 -5.38 -1.92
N THR A 164 17.21 -5.62 -2.96
CA THR A 164 17.31 -4.93 -4.25
C THR A 164 15.95 -4.32 -4.61
N VAL A 165 15.94 -3.38 -5.56
CA VAL A 165 14.71 -2.86 -6.17
C VAL A 165 13.79 -4.01 -6.62
N ASP A 166 14.34 -5.04 -7.29
CA ASP A 166 13.56 -6.17 -7.80
C ASP A 166 12.85 -6.95 -6.68
N HIS A 167 13.48 -7.09 -5.51
CA HIS A 167 12.86 -7.73 -4.35
C HIS A 167 11.63 -6.96 -3.90
N ASN A 168 11.74 -5.63 -3.76
CA ASN A 168 10.63 -4.79 -3.30
C ASN A 168 9.53 -4.65 -4.36
N LEU A 169 9.88 -4.49 -5.64
CA LEU A 169 8.86 -4.46 -6.71
C LEU A 169 8.11 -5.79 -6.82
N ALA A 170 8.80 -6.93 -6.68
CA ALA A 170 8.14 -8.23 -6.67
C ALA A 170 7.18 -8.42 -5.48
N TYR A 171 7.50 -7.83 -4.33
CA TYR A 171 6.60 -7.81 -3.17
C TYR A 171 5.45 -6.84 -3.38
N ALA A 172 5.73 -5.61 -3.83
CA ALA A 172 4.72 -4.61 -4.17
C ALA A 172 3.66 -5.16 -5.14
N LYS A 173 4.08 -6.02 -6.09
CA LYS A 173 3.15 -6.68 -7.03
C LYS A 173 2.10 -7.53 -6.34
N LEU A 174 2.47 -8.26 -5.28
CA LEU A 174 1.52 -9.05 -4.49
C LEU A 174 0.52 -8.16 -3.76
N LEU A 175 1.00 -7.03 -3.20
CA LEU A 175 0.16 -6.05 -2.52
C LEU A 175 -0.82 -5.39 -3.51
N GLN A 176 -0.33 -5.02 -4.71
CA GLN A 176 -1.16 -4.43 -5.77
C GLN A 176 -2.27 -5.38 -6.21
N GLN A 177 -1.96 -6.65 -6.45
CA GLN A 177 -2.96 -7.64 -6.83
C GLN A 177 -4.05 -7.78 -5.75
N ARG A 178 -3.66 -7.74 -4.49
CA ARG A 178 -4.60 -7.80 -3.39
C ARG A 178 -5.46 -6.55 -3.27
N ALA A 179 -4.87 -5.37 -3.41
CA ALA A 179 -5.59 -4.10 -3.40
C ALA A 179 -6.66 -4.07 -4.50
N HIS A 180 -6.30 -4.40 -5.73
CA HIS A 180 -7.22 -4.43 -6.86
C HIS A 180 -8.32 -5.48 -6.69
N ALA A 181 -8.02 -6.66 -6.13
CA ALA A 181 -9.04 -7.66 -5.82
C ALA A 181 -10.09 -7.16 -4.83
N LEU A 182 -9.74 -6.19 -3.99
CA LEU A 182 -10.62 -5.52 -3.03
C LEU A 182 -11.21 -4.19 -3.55
N GLY A 183 -10.93 -3.82 -4.81
CA GLY A 183 -11.42 -2.57 -5.43
C GLY A 183 -10.73 -1.31 -4.93
N LEU A 184 -9.54 -1.42 -4.33
CA LEU A 184 -8.73 -0.30 -3.87
C LEU A 184 -7.73 0.12 -4.94
N ALA A 185 -7.63 1.41 -5.25
CA ALA A 185 -6.47 1.97 -5.95
C ALA A 185 -5.24 1.85 -5.06
N ILE A 186 -4.05 1.73 -5.64
CA ILE A 186 -2.82 1.61 -4.87
C ILE A 186 -1.76 2.59 -5.39
N GLY A 187 -1.15 3.35 -4.48
CA GLY A 187 -0.12 4.34 -4.76
C GLY A 187 1.29 3.86 -4.47
N GLN A 188 2.21 4.22 -5.35
CA GLN A 188 3.63 4.23 -5.07
C GLN A 188 3.92 5.32 -4.04
N LYS A 189 4.60 4.99 -2.93
CA LYS A 189 5.13 6.02 -2.01
C LYS A 189 6.59 6.26 -2.30
N ASN A 190 6.96 7.53 -2.53
CA ASN A 190 8.34 7.96 -2.78
C ASN A 190 9.06 7.12 -3.87
N SER A 191 10.40 7.07 -3.87
CA SER A 191 11.21 6.30 -4.83
C SER A 191 11.07 6.77 -6.28
N ALA A 192 11.33 8.05 -6.53
CA ALA A 192 11.19 8.70 -7.84
C ALA A 192 11.89 7.91 -8.96
N GLU A 193 13.09 7.41 -8.69
CA GLU A 193 13.98 6.71 -9.62
C GLU A 193 13.38 5.39 -10.17
N VAL A 194 12.39 4.81 -9.47
CA VAL A 194 11.75 3.57 -9.92
C VAL A 194 10.35 3.76 -10.48
N SER A 195 9.83 4.99 -10.57
CA SER A 195 8.44 5.31 -10.93
C SER A 195 7.98 4.59 -12.20
N ARG A 196 8.79 4.59 -13.27
CA ARG A 196 8.46 3.92 -14.52
C ARG A 196 8.31 2.40 -14.35
N ARG A 197 9.20 1.78 -13.56
CA ARG A 197 9.14 0.36 -13.24
C ARG A 197 7.95 0.05 -12.34
N ALA A 198 7.74 0.87 -11.32
CA ALA A 198 6.63 0.76 -10.38
C ALA A 198 5.27 0.82 -11.11
N ARG A 199 5.12 1.74 -12.08
CA ARG A 199 3.91 1.81 -12.92
C ARG A 199 3.76 0.58 -13.83
N ASN A 200 4.82 0.20 -14.56
CA ASN A 200 4.72 -0.80 -15.63
C ASN A 200 4.78 -2.24 -15.13
N GLU A 201 5.61 -2.55 -14.13
CA GLU A 201 5.82 -3.90 -13.62
C GLU A 201 4.90 -4.24 -12.45
N VAL A 202 4.71 -3.31 -11.52
CA VAL A 202 3.81 -3.49 -10.37
C VAL A 202 2.38 -3.16 -10.75
N GLY A 203 2.16 -2.04 -11.45
CA GLY A 203 0.83 -1.55 -11.81
C GLY A 203 0.24 -0.64 -10.73
N PHE A 204 1.06 0.17 -10.08
CA PHE A 204 0.58 1.25 -9.22
C PHE A 204 -0.29 2.22 -10.01
N ASP A 205 -1.36 2.71 -9.40
CA ASP A 205 -2.37 3.56 -10.05
C ASP A 205 -2.02 5.03 -10.00
N PHE A 206 -1.36 5.47 -8.92
CA PHE A 206 -0.96 6.85 -8.64
C PHE A 206 0.38 6.88 -7.90
N ALA A 207 0.94 8.06 -7.70
CA ALA A 207 2.10 8.28 -6.84
C ALA A 207 1.74 9.20 -5.67
N PHE A 208 2.36 8.93 -4.53
CA PHE A 208 2.35 9.77 -3.34
C PHE A 208 3.79 10.11 -2.99
N ALA A 209 4.15 11.38 -3.15
CA ALA A 209 5.49 11.86 -2.92
C ALA A 209 5.55 12.75 -1.67
N GLU A 210 6.65 12.67 -0.96
CA GLU A 210 7.01 13.64 0.07
C GLU A 210 8.17 14.46 -0.42
N GLU A 211 7.97 15.79 -0.42
CA GLU A 211 9.01 16.77 -0.73
C GLU A 211 9.58 16.67 -2.15
N CYS A 212 8.75 16.19 -3.12
CA CYS A 212 9.24 16.06 -4.49
C CYS A 212 9.68 17.40 -5.09
N PHE A 213 9.06 18.51 -4.67
CA PHE A 213 9.46 19.84 -5.12
C PHE A 213 10.76 20.30 -4.42
N ALA A 214 10.89 20.02 -3.13
CA ALA A 214 12.11 20.34 -2.38
C ALA A 214 13.35 19.61 -2.94
N TYR A 215 13.16 18.37 -3.42
CA TYR A 215 14.22 17.53 -4.00
C TYR A 215 14.33 17.62 -5.53
N GLU A 216 13.52 18.45 -6.18
CA GLU A 216 13.52 18.66 -7.64
C GLU A 216 13.23 17.37 -8.45
N GLU A 217 12.41 16.46 -7.89
CA GLU A 217 12.12 15.15 -8.50
C GLU A 217 10.64 14.96 -8.91
N CYS A 218 9.78 15.99 -8.77
CA CYS A 218 8.37 15.87 -9.15
C CYS A 218 8.15 15.45 -10.61
N GLY A 219 9.08 15.80 -11.51
CA GLY A 219 9.05 15.40 -12.91
C GLY A 219 9.10 13.88 -13.09
N ASP A 220 9.90 13.17 -12.28
CA ASP A 220 10.04 11.72 -12.37
C ASP A 220 8.75 10.97 -12.06
N TYR A 221 7.89 11.55 -11.22
CA TYR A 221 6.54 11.04 -10.97
C TYR A 221 5.56 11.49 -12.04
N SER A 222 5.55 12.79 -12.38
CA SER A 222 4.55 13.38 -13.28
C SER A 222 4.67 12.84 -14.71
N ASP A 223 5.87 12.54 -15.19
CA ASP A 223 6.12 11.91 -16.50
C ASP A 223 5.53 10.50 -16.60
N VAL A 224 5.25 9.84 -15.46
CA VAL A 224 4.76 8.47 -15.40
C VAL A 224 3.28 8.40 -15.03
N TYR A 225 2.85 9.20 -14.06
CA TYR A 225 1.50 9.16 -13.50
C TYR A 225 0.61 10.32 -13.97
N GLY A 226 1.18 11.30 -14.70
CA GLY A 226 0.45 12.48 -15.16
C GLY A 226 -0.06 13.30 -13.97
N ALA A 227 -1.37 13.58 -13.96
CA ALA A 227 -2.00 14.32 -12.87
C ALA A 227 -2.21 13.48 -11.59
N LEU A 228 -2.02 12.15 -11.64
CA LEU A 228 -2.21 11.24 -10.51
C LEU A 228 -1.00 11.21 -9.58
N VAL A 229 -0.48 12.39 -9.23
CA VAL A 229 0.61 12.57 -8.25
C VAL A 229 0.09 13.45 -7.13
N MET A 230 0.13 12.94 -5.91
CA MET A 230 -0.08 13.67 -4.67
C MET A 230 1.27 13.98 -4.05
N ASP A 231 1.48 15.24 -3.66
CA ASP A 231 2.73 15.72 -3.11
C ASP A 231 2.49 16.43 -1.77
N VAL A 232 3.33 16.12 -0.80
CA VAL A 232 3.33 16.73 0.53
C VAL A 232 4.68 17.38 0.78
N GLU A 233 4.70 18.70 0.84
CA GLU A 233 5.86 19.47 1.26
C GLU A 233 5.81 19.74 2.76
N TYR A 234 6.96 19.84 3.41
CA TYR A 234 7.06 20.06 4.84
C TYR A 234 7.64 21.43 5.18
N THR A 235 7.12 22.05 6.25
CA THR A 235 7.51 23.40 6.67
C THR A 235 8.97 23.56 7.08
N ASP A 236 9.64 22.48 7.43
CA ASP A 236 11.04 22.44 7.89
C ASP A 236 12.05 22.21 6.77
N ASN A 237 11.61 21.89 5.55
CA ASN A 237 12.47 21.66 4.39
C ASN A 237 11.97 22.36 3.10
N LEU A 238 11.18 23.44 3.24
CA LEU A 238 10.78 24.18 2.06
C LEU A 238 11.99 24.80 1.34
N PRO A 239 12.01 24.79 0.00
CA PRO A 239 12.94 25.62 -0.77
C PRO A 239 12.86 27.07 -0.36
N LYS A 240 13.92 27.85 -0.64
CA LYS A 240 13.95 29.28 -0.24
C LYS A 240 12.69 30.03 -0.67
N GLY A 241 11.94 30.48 0.30
CA GLY A 241 10.73 31.28 0.10
C GLY A 241 9.48 30.68 0.76
N PRO A 242 8.36 31.40 0.70
CA PRO A 242 7.09 30.90 1.24
C PRO A 242 6.49 29.81 0.33
N PHE A 243 5.63 28.96 0.88
CA PHE A 243 4.92 27.89 0.14
C PHE A 243 4.17 28.41 -1.11
N SER A 244 3.70 29.65 -1.09
CA SER A 244 3.11 30.29 -2.29
C SER A 244 4.08 30.35 -3.49
N THR A 245 5.40 30.20 -3.29
CA THR A 245 6.37 30.06 -4.38
C THR A 245 6.27 28.67 -5.02
N VAL A 246 6.11 27.63 -4.22
CA VAL A 246 5.81 26.27 -4.71
C VAL A 246 4.52 26.30 -5.53
N CYS A 247 3.44 26.88 -5.00
CA CYS A 247 2.15 26.95 -5.69
C CYS A 247 2.17 27.65 -7.05
N ARG A 248 3.11 28.56 -7.28
CA ARG A 248 3.27 29.25 -8.58
C ARG A 248 4.15 28.52 -9.59
N SER A 249 4.86 27.49 -9.15
CA SER A 249 5.73 26.72 -10.04
C SER A 249 4.92 25.78 -10.93
N SER A 250 5.37 25.63 -12.18
CA SER A 250 4.87 24.61 -13.11
C SER A 250 5.41 23.20 -12.79
N ASP A 251 6.46 23.12 -11.97
CA ASP A 251 7.20 21.87 -11.73
C ASP A 251 6.58 21.03 -10.62
N ARG A 252 5.65 21.62 -9.85
CA ARG A 252 4.91 20.88 -8.83
C ARG A 252 3.75 20.06 -9.42
N PRO A 253 3.34 18.96 -8.78
CA PRO A 253 2.08 18.29 -9.10
C PRO A 253 0.86 19.21 -8.89
N ALA A 254 -0.24 18.90 -9.59
CA ALA A 254 -1.49 19.65 -9.43
C ALA A 254 -2.10 19.53 -8.01
N THR A 255 -1.83 18.41 -7.34
CA THR A 255 -2.20 18.14 -5.95
C THR A 255 -0.96 18.26 -5.07
N THR A 256 -0.70 19.44 -4.53
CA THR A 256 0.42 19.72 -3.62
C THR A 256 -0.09 20.36 -2.36
N THR A 257 0.31 19.84 -1.20
CA THR A 257 -0.07 20.33 0.13
C THR A 257 1.17 20.61 0.98
N LEU A 258 1.03 21.51 1.95
CA LEU A 258 2.04 21.82 2.97
C LEU A 258 1.57 21.29 4.32
N ARG A 259 2.45 20.57 5.01
CA ARG A 259 2.19 20.10 6.36
C ARG A 259 3.37 20.38 7.31
N ASP A 260 3.09 20.31 8.60
CA ASP A 260 4.13 20.07 9.58
C ASP A 260 4.62 18.62 9.49
N ARG A 261 5.92 18.38 9.75
CA ARG A 261 6.56 17.04 9.66
C ARG A 261 5.92 15.98 10.55
N GLN A 262 5.35 16.40 11.68
CA GLN A 262 4.73 15.47 12.63
C GLN A 262 3.28 15.19 12.31
N LEU A 263 2.72 15.81 11.28
CA LEU A 263 1.34 15.64 10.80
C LEU A 263 0.30 15.75 11.91
N VAL A 264 0.55 16.63 12.87
CA VAL A 264 -0.31 16.79 14.04
C VAL A 264 -1.68 17.41 13.68
N GLY A 265 -2.66 17.23 14.54
CA GLY A 265 -4.00 17.80 14.36
C GLY A 265 -4.08 19.27 14.78
N PRO A 266 -5.19 20.00 14.40
CA PRO A 266 -5.32 21.44 14.55
C PRO A 266 -5.31 21.96 16.00
N ASN A 267 -5.47 21.09 17.00
CA ASN A 267 -5.36 21.46 18.42
C ASN A 267 -3.91 21.49 18.93
N ASN A 268 -2.94 21.14 18.10
CA ASN A 268 -1.53 21.21 18.43
C ASN A 268 -0.91 22.49 17.88
N GLY A 269 -0.13 23.21 18.66
CA GLY A 269 0.51 24.47 18.26
C GLY A 269 1.50 24.35 17.08
N ALA A 270 2.01 23.14 16.82
CA ALA A 270 2.85 22.85 15.65
C ALA A 270 2.08 22.62 14.35
N TYR A 271 0.75 22.48 14.41
CA TYR A 271 -0.08 22.24 13.22
C TYR A 271 0.17 23.28 12.13
N ARG A 272 0.43 22.80 10.95
CA ARG A 272 0.51 23.61 9.72
C ARG A 272 -0.21 22.87 8.61
N TYR A 273 -1.00 23.61 7.86
CA TYR A 273 -1.72 23.13 6.69
C TYR A 273 -1.92 24.26 5.71
N ASP A 274 -1.51 24.07 4.48
CA ASP A 274 -1.79 24.91 3.33
C ASP A 274 -1.84 24.02 2.08
N HIS A 275 -2.40 24.50 0.98
CA HIS A 275 -2.48 23.76 -0.27
C HIS A 275 -2.43 24.68 -1.48
N CYS A 276 -2.06 24.15 -2.60
CA CYS A 276 -2.14 24.80 -3.87
C CYS A 276 -3.47 24.47 -4.56
#